data_aa5c9421dcd1851c02333369f59eea2d
#
_entry.id   aa5c9421dcd1851c02333369f59eea2d
#
_cell.length_a   1.000
_cell.length_b   1.000
_cell.length_c   1.000
_cell.angle_alpha   90.00
_cell.angle_beta   90.00
_cell.angle_gamma   90.00
#
_symmetry.space_group_name_H-M   'P 1'
#
loop_
_entity.id
_entity.type
_entity.pdbx_description
1 polymer ?
#
loop_
_entity_poly.entity_id
_entity_poly.type
_entity_poly.pdbx_seq_one_letter_code
_entity_poly.pdbx_strand_id
1 'polypeptide(L)'
;MTATSIGITASVFGELGYLRTREGQIVIGAAVLDDILGIVILAVVVSLAAGGTLEIAPIVQLVVAAVLFVVVALVLSRKAAPAFDWVIDQLKAPGGKLVGSYLLLGASCFVATAIGLEAALGAFAAGLIASTSKHRHEIQAAVTPIVGLFATVFFVLVGAGMDLSVINPSDPSARSALVIAGFMFVVAIIGKVAAGWAVFGPQKT
;
A
#
# COMPACT_ATOMS: atom_id res chain seq x y z
N MET A 1 -0.74 -3.21 -15.08
CA MET A 1 -0.40 -2.90 -13.69
C MET A 1 -0.16 -1.40 -13.56
N THR A 2 -1.09 -0.70 -12.96
CA THR A 2 -1.06 0.76 -12.81
C THR A 2 -0.94 1.18 -11.34
N ALA A 3 -0.91 0.19 -10.42
CA ALA A 3 -0.82 0.44 -8.99
C ALA A 3 0.44 1.26 -8.64
N THR A 4 0.23 2.34 -7.91
CA THR A 4 1.30 3.27 -7.53
C THR A 4 1.81 2.88 -6.15
N SER A 5 3.13 2.75 -5.99
CA SER A 5 3.74 2.45 -4.69
C SER A 5 3.49 3.60 -3.70
N ILE A 6 2.66 3.34 -2.69
CA ILE A 6 2.39 4.28 -1.57
C ILE A 6 3.70 4.59 -0.84
N GLY A 7 4.57 3.59 -0.64
CA GLY A 7 5.81 3.74 0.10
C GLY A 7 6.78 4.75 -0.53
N ILE A 8 6.98 4.67 -1.85
CA ILE A 8 7.84 5.61 -2.58
C ILE A 8 7.24 7.02 -2.54
N THR A 9 5.93 7.13 -2.82
CA THR A 9 5.23 8.42 -2.81
C THR A 9 5.30 9.08 -1.43
N ALA A 10 5.07 8.31 -0.37
CA ALA A 10 5.14 8.81 1.00
C ALA A 10 6.56 9.23 1.40
N SER A 11 7.60 8.48 0.96
CA SER A 11 9.00 8.83 1.22
C SER A 11 9.38 10.16 0.56
N VAL A 12 9.09 10.30 -0.74
CA VAL A 12 9.37 11.53 -1.50
C VAL A 12 8.61 12.72 -0.92
N PHE A 13 7.32 12.56 -0.59
CA PHE A 13 6.54 13.62 0.05
C PHE A 13 7.03 13.96 1.45
N GLY A 14 7.60 12.98 2.17
CA GLY A 14 8.25 13.19 3.45
C GLY A 14 9.47 14.08 3.34
N GLU A 15 10.35 13.80 2.39
CA GLU A 15 11.56 14.58 2.11
C GLU A 15 11.22 16.00 1.63
N LEU A 16 10.20 16.15 0.80
CA LEU A 16 9.75 17.44 0.28
C LEU A 16 8.87 18.24 1.26
N GLY A 17 8.50 17.67 2.42
CA GLY A 17 7.62 18.32 3.40
C GLY A 17 6.14 18.37 3.01
N TYR A 18 5.72 17.67 1.94
CA TYR A 18 4.35 17.70 1.43
C TYR A 18 3.40 16.68 2.09
N LEU A 19 3.88 15.76 2.96
CA LEU A 19 3.05 14.73 3.60
C LEU A 19 1.85 15.27 4.36
N ARG A 20 1.97 16.46 4.94
CA ARG A 20 0.93 17.09 5.77
C ARG A 20 0.08 18.10 5.01
N THR A 21 0.40 18.36 3.75
CA THR A 21 -0.41 19.24 2.90
C THR A 21 -1.70 18.55 2.46
N ARG A 22 -2.68 19.32 2.06
CA ARG A 22 -3.95 18.79 1.54
C ARG A 22 -3.73 17.92 0.31
N GLU A 23 -2.83 18.34 -0.57
CA GLU A 23 -2.44 17.65 -1.80
C GLU A 23 -1.78 16.32 -1.47
N GLY A 24 -0.83 16.31 -0.54
CA GLY A 24 -0.15 15.09 -0.09
C GLY A 24 -1.12 14.06 0.48
N GLN A 25 -2.07 14.50 1.30
CA GLN A 25 -3.08 13.61 1.87
C GLN A 25 -4.04 13.04 0.82
N ILE A 26 -4.42 13.84 -0.19
CA ILE A 26 -5.25 13.39 -1.30
C ILE A 26 -4.51 12.33 -2.12
N VAL A 27 -3.24 12.56 -2.44
CA VAL A 27 -2.43 11.61 -3.24
C VAL A 27 -2.23 10.29 -2.49
N ILE A 28 -1.93 10.34 -1.19
CA ILE A 28 -1.79 9.12 -0.37
C ILE A 28 -3.13 8.39 -0.25
N GLY A 29 -4.22 9.11 -0.02
CA GLY A 29 -5.56 8.52 0.02
C GLY A 29 -5.95 7.88 -1.31
N ALA A 30 -5.64 8.53 -2.43
CA ALA A 30 -5.87 7.98 -3.77
C ALA A 30 -5.02 6.71 -4.01
N ALA A 31 -3.77 6.68 -3.54
CA ALA A 31 -2.91 5.50 -3.67
C ALA A 31 -3.45 4.29 -2.89
N VAL A 32 -4.04 4.50 -1.69
CA VAL A 32 -4.72 3.42 -0.94
C VAL A 32 -5.93 2.89 -1.70
N LEU A 33 -6.72 3.78 -2.32
CA LEU A 33 -7.86 3.36 -3.15
C LEU A 33 -7.42 2.62 -4.42
N ASP A 34 -6.29 3.04 -5.00
CA ASP A 34 -5.68 2.40 -6.18
C ASP A 34 -5.28 0.95 -5.89
N ASP A 35 -4.71 0.68 -4.71
CA ASP A 35 -4.38 -0.68 -4.28
C ASP A 35 -5.62 -1.58 -4.19
N ILE A 36 -6.71 -1.07 -3.61
CA ILE A 36 -7.97 -1.82 -3.54
C ILE A 36 -8.52 -2.11 -4.95
N LEU A 37 -8.53 -1.10 -5.83
CA LEU A 37 -8.95 -1.25 -7.22
C LEU A 37 -8.04 -2.21 -7.99
N GLY A 38 -6.73 -2.16 -7.73
CA GLY A 38 -5.74 -3.06 -8.32
C GLY A 38 -6.00 -4.53 -8.03
N ILE A 39 -6.35 -4.87 -6.77
CA ILE A 39 -6.72 -6.23 -6.37
C ILE A 39 -8.00 -6.68 -7.11
N VAL A 40 -8.99 -5.80 -7.22
CA VAL A 40 -10.24 -6.10 -7.92
C VAL A 40 -9.97 -6.39 -9.40
N ILE A 41 -9.21 -5.52 -10.06
CA ILE A 41 -8.84 -5.70 -11.48
C ILE A 41 -8.04 -6.99 -11.66
N LEU A 42 -7.10 -7.28 -10.76
CA LEU A 42 -6.31 -8.50 -10.80
C LEU A 42 -7.20 -9.75 -10.68
N ALA A 43 -8.14 -9.76 -9.75
CA ALA A 43 -9.08 -10.86 -9.58
C ALA A 43 -9.92 -11.11 -10.85
N VAL A 44 -10.40 -10.03 -11.49
CA VAL A 44 -11.14 -10.11 -12.78
C VAL A 44 -10.25 -10.69 -13.88
N VAL A 45 -9.02 -10.18 -14.03
CA VAL A 45 -8.09 -10.62 -15.08
C VAL A 45 -7.70 -12.09 -14.88
N VAL A 46 -7.42 -12.51 -13.65
CA VAL A 46 -7.08 -13.91 -13.34
C VAL A 46 -8.26 -14.83 -13.65
N SER A 47 -9.49 -14.44 -13.28
CA SER A 47 -10.70 -15.20 -13.57
C SER A 47 -10.91 -15.38 -15.09
N LEU A 48 -10.73 -14.32 -15.87
CA LEU A 48 -10.82 -14.38 -17.33
C LEU A 48 -9.70 -15.25 -17.94
N ALA A 49 -8.47 -15.13 -17.45
CA ALA A 49 -7.32 -15.89 -17.94
C ALA A 49 -7.45 -17.39 -17.66
N ALA A 50 -8.11 -17.77 -16.58
CA ALA A 50 -8.39 -19.18 -16.24
C ALA A 50 -9.50 -19.81 -17.10
N GLY A 51 -10.05 -19.08 -18.08
CA GLY A 51 -11.14 -19.58 -18.94
C GLY A 51 -12.47 -19.76 -18.22
N GLY A 52 -12.59 -19.21 -17.02
CA GLY A 52 -13.80 -19.23 -16.20
C GLY A 52 -14.83 -18.21 -16.65
N THR A 53 -16.09 -18.49 -16.35
CA THR A 53 -17.15 -17.48 -16.37
C THR A 53 -16.86 -16.45 -15.28
N LEU A 54 -17.04 -15.16 -15.59
CA LEU A 54 -16.92 -14.09 -14.59
C LEU A 54 -17.93 -14.35 -13.46
N GLU A 55 -17.44 -14.90 -12.37
CA GLU A 55 -18.24 -14.98 -11.15
C GLU A 55 -18.17 -13.61 -10.46
N ILE A 56 -19.23 -12.84 -10.59
CA ILE A 56 -19.33 -11.49 -10.02
C ILE A 56 -19.35 -11.55 -8.48
N ALA A 57 -19.91 -12.61 -7.91
CA ALA A 57 -20.09 -12.75 -6.47
C ALA A 57 -18.75 -12.69 -5.66
N PRO A 58 -17.69 -13.45 -6.00
CA PRO A 58 -16.41 -13.35 -5.30
C PRO A 58 -15.75 -11.95 -5.41
N ILE A 59 -15.91 -11.30 -6.58
CA ILE A 59 -15.36 -9.96 -6.81
C ILE A 59 -16.06 -8.94 -5.92
N VAL A 60 -17.39 -8.96 -5.89
CA VAL A 60 -18.18 -8.08 -5.02
C VAL A 60 -17.86 -8.34 -3.55
N GLN A 61 -17.72 -9.60 -3.15
CA GLN A 61 -17.34 -9.96 -1.78
C GLN A 61 -15.98 -9.39 -1.40
N LEU A 62 -14.98 -9.48 -2.28
CA LEU A 62 -13.64 -8.94 -2.05
C LEU A 62 -13.66 -7.41 -1.92
N VAL A 63 -14.40 -6.73 -2.80
CA VAL A 63 -14.56 -5.25 -2.74
C VAL A 63 -15.22 -4.84 -1.44
N VAL A 64 -16.32 -5.49 -1.08
CA VAL A 64 -17.07 -5.20 0.15
C VAL A 64 -16.18 -5.46 1.37
N ALA A 65 -15.43 -6.57 1.39
CA ALA A 65 -14.51 -6.89 2.46
C ALA A 65 -13.41 -5.82 2.60
N ALA A 66 -12.80 -5.38 1.50
CA ALA A 66 -11.76 -4.35 1.50
C ALA A 66 -12.29 -2.99 1.99
N VAL A 67 -13.44 -2.54 1.48
CA VAL A 67 -14.08 -1.29 1.90
C VAL A 67 -14.46 -1.36 3.38
N LEU A 68 -15.10 -2.47 3.79
CA LEU A 68 -15.50 -2.67 5.18
C LEU A 68 -14.28 -2.69 6.11
N PHE A 69 -13.20 -3.36 5.70
CA PHE A 69 -11.94 -3.40 6.46
C PHE A 69 -11.37 -1.99 6.68
N VAL A 70 -11.29 -1.16 5.64
CA VAL A 70 -10.78 0.21 5.74
C VAL A 70 -11.70 1.06 6.62
N VAL A 71 -13.03 0.97 6.45
CA VAL A 71 -14.00 1.71 7.28
C VAL A 71 -13.89 1.28 8.74
N VAL A 72 -13.81 -0.02 9.01
CA VAL A 72 -13.63 -0.56 10.37
C VAL A 72 -12.30 -0.09 10.95
N ALA A 73 -11.21 -0.11 10.17
CA ALA A 73 -9.91 0.38 10.61
C ALA A 73 -9.96 1.88 10.98
N LEU A 74 -10.64 2.70 10.17
CA LEU A 74 -10.82 4.13 10.45
C LEU A 74 -11.65 4.39 11.70
N VAL A 75 -12.74 3.67 11.87
CA VAL A 75 -13.63 3.81 13.06
C VAL A 75 -12.94 3.25 14.30
N LEU A 76 -12.28 2.08 14.15
CA LEU A 76 -11.64 1.38 15.25
C LEU A 76 -10.35 2.07 15.68
N SER A 77 -9.64 2.79 14.78
CA SER A 77 -8.38 3.48 15.10
C SER A 77 -8.52 4.36 16.36
N ARG A 78 -9.62 5.11 16.45
CA ARG A 78 -9.89 5.98 17.61
C ARG A 78 -10.24 5.20 18.87
N LYS A 79 -10.91 4.05 18.76
CA LYS A 79 -11.30 3.20 19.88
C LYS A 79 -10.19 2.24 20.31
N ALA A 80 -9.38 1.78 19.37
CA ALA A 80 -8.28 0.86 19.64
C ALA A 80 -7.02 1.58 20.17
N ALA A 81 -6.85 2.87 19.89
CA ALA A 81 -5.70 3.64 20.36
C ALA A 81 -5.51 3.59 21.87
N PRO A 82 -6.55 3.74 22.74
CA PRO A 82 -6.37 3.63 24.19
C PRO A 82 -5.91 2.24 24.65
N ALA A 83 -6.44 1.17 24.02
CA ALA A 83 -6.00 -0.21 24.29
C ALA A 83 -4.56 -0.45 23.85
N PHE A 84 -4.19 0.07 22.70
CA PHE A 84 -2.83 0.04 22.20
C PHE A 84 -1.87 0.81 23.10
N ASP A 85 -2.25 2.02 23.54
CA ASP A 85 -1.49 2.83 24.48
C ASP A 85 -1.29 2.10 25.81
N TRP A 86 -2.32 1.42 26.31
CA TRP A 86 -2.21 0.61 27.53
C TRP A 86 -1.19 -0.53 27.36
N VAL A 87 -1.21 -1.23 26.22
CA VAL A 87 -0.21 -2.28 25.91
C VAL A 87 1.19 -1.69 25.88
N ILE A 88 1.39 -0.56 25.21
CA ILE A 88 2.69 0.12 25.16
C ILE A 88 3.17 0.54 26.55
N ASP A 89 2.29 1.08 27.38
CA ASP A 89 2.61 1.50 28.76
C ASP A 89 3.04 0.33 29.65
N GLN A 90 2.55 -0.90 29.38
CA GLN A 90 2.99 -2.12 30.06
C GLN A 90 4.39 -2.58 29.62
N LEU A 91 4.80 -2.25 28.40
CA LEU A 91 6.10 -2.60 27.83
C LEU A 91 7.18 -1.61 28.31
N LYS A 92 7.52 -1.67 29.59
CA LYS A 92 8.51 -0.76 30.23
C LYS A 92 9.95 -0.97 29.80
N ALA A 93 10.23 -1.99 28.97
CA ALA A 93 11.58 -2.30 28.49
C ALA A 93 12.07 -1.26 27.47
N PRO A 94 13.40 -1.03 27.39
CA PRO A 94 14.01 -0.29 26.29
C PRO A 94 13.55 -0.90 24.95
N GLY A 95 12.98 -0.11 24.06
CA GLY A 95 12.41 -0.60 22.79
C GLY A 95 10.98 -1.13 22.87
N GLY A 96 10.30 -1.10 24.03
CA GLY A 96 8.92 -1.58 24.16
C GLY A 96 7.94 -0.95 23.18
N LYS A 97 8.13 0.34 22.85
CA LYS A 97 7.31 1.05 21.84
C LYS A 97 7.48 0.47 20.44
N LEU A 98 8.72 0.10 20.09
CA LEU A 98 9.01 -0.56 18.83
C LEU A 98 8.35 -1.94 18.77
N VAL A 99 8.56 -2.75 19.80
CA VAL A 99 7.98 -4.10 19.90
C VAL A 99 6.45 -4.03 19.84
N GLY A 100 5.82 -3.12 20.60
CA GLY A 100 4.36 -2.91 20.56
C GLY A 100 3.85 -2.51 19.20
N SER A 101 4.59 -1.67 18.47
CA SER A 101 4.24 -1.25 17.11
C SER A 101 4.32 -2.42 16.12
N TYR A 102 5.34 -3.28 16.22
CA TYR A 102 5.46 -4.47 15.38
C TYR A 102 4.44 -5.56 15.71
N LEU A 103 4.07 -5.71 16.97
CA LEU A 103 2.96 -6.60 17.35
C LEU A 103 1.63 -6.12 16.77
N LEU A 104 1.35 -4.82 16.85
CA LEU A 104 0.17 -4.22 16.20
C LEU A 104 0.20 -4.44 14.68
N LEU A 105 1.35 -4.18 14.05
CA LEU A 105 1.56 -4.41 12.62
C LEU A 105 1.28 -5.86 12.23
N GLY A 106 1.93 -6.81 12.92
CA GLY A 106 1.77 -8.24 12.65
C GLY A 106 0.34 -8.73 12.85
N ALA A 107 -0.31 -8.32 13.93
CA ALA A 107 -1.70 -8.66 14.20
C ALA A 107 -2.65 -8.11 13.12
N SER A 108 -2.48 -6.85 12.71
CA SER A 108 -3.30 -6.23 11.69
C SER A 108 -3.08 -6.86 10.30
N CYS A 109 -1.83 -7.18 9.95
CA CYS A 109 -1.51 -7.89 8.71
C CYS A 109 -2.11 -9.31 8.72
N PHE A 110 -2.00 -10.02 9.84
CA PHE A 110 -2.59 -11.36 9.99
C PHE A 110 -4.11 -11.33 9.81
N VAL A 111 -4.81 -10.39 10.44
CA VAL A 111 -6.27 -10.23 10.28
C VAL A 111 -6.62 -9.92 8.82
N ALA A 112 -5.90 -9.02 8.16
CA ALA A 112 -6.14 -8.68 6.78
C ALA A 112 -5.98 -9.91 5.87
N THR A 113 -4.89 -10.66 6.00
CA THR A 113 -4.64 -11.86 5.18
C THR A 113 -5.60 -13.00 5.47
N ALA A 114 -6.05 -13.15 6.73
CA ALA A 114 -7.04 -14.17 7.11
C ALA A 114 -8.41 -13.96 6.45
N ILE A 115 -8.76 -12.72 6.08
CA ILE A 115 -10.00 -12.38 5.34
C ILE A 115 -9.78 -12.24 3.83
N GLY A 116 -8.61 -12.66 3.32
CA GLY A 116 -8.29 -12.67 1.89
C GLY A 116 -7.82 -11.33 1.32
N LEU A 117 -7.46 -10.37 2.19
CA LEU A 117 -6.89 -9.07 1.79
C LEU A 117 -5.36 -9.10 1.83
N GLU A 118 -4.72 -8.15 1.16
CA GLU A 118 -3.27 -8.01 1.20
C GLU A 118 -2.76 -7.51 2.57
N ALA A 119 -1.60 -8.01 2.98
CA ALA A 119 -0.93 -7.58 4.21
C ALA A 119 -0.68 -6.06 4.25
N ALA A 120 -0.51 -5.42 3.11
CA ALA A 120 -0.32 -3.97 2.99
C ALA A 120 -1.50 -3.17 3.57
N LEU A 121 -2.75 -3.64 3.37
CA LEU A 121 -3.94 -3.02 3.98
C LEU A 121 -3.94 -3.18 5.50
N GLY A 122 -3.48 -4.34 6.00
CA GLY A 122 -3.28 -4.56 7.45
C GLY A 122 -2.25 -3.60 8.03
N ALA A 123 -1.12 -3.41 7.33
CA ALA A 123 -0.09 -2.46 7.74
C ALA A 123 -0.61 -1.01 7.77
N PHE A 124 -1.42 -0.64 6.79
CA PHE A 124 -2.09 0.67 6.76
C PHE A 124 -3.03 0.86 7.96
N ALA A 125 -3.85 -0.15 8.28
CA ALA A 125 -4.73 -0.12 9.45
C ALA A 125 -3.95 0.02 10.77
N ALA A 126 -2.83 -0.70 10.92
CA ALA A 126 -1.92 -0.54 12.06
C ALA A 126 -1.37 0.89 12.16
N GLY A 127 -0.97 1.47 11.03
CA GLY A 127 -0.51 2.85 10.94
C GLY A 127 -1.58 3.86 11.36
N LEU A 128 -2.85 3.65 10.97
CA LEU A 128 -3.98 4.47 11.40
C LEU A 128 -4.18 4.43 12.92
N ILE A 129 -4.10 3.25 13.54
CA ILE A 129 -4.20 3.09 14.99
C ILE A 129 -3.03 3.78 15.69
N ALA A 130 -1.80 3.53 15.23
CA ALA A 130 -0.60 4.14 15.78
C ALA A 130 -0.60 5.67 15.65
N SER A 131 -1.17 6.22 14.58
CA SER A 131 -1.25 7.68 14.35
C SER A 131 -2.16 8.40 15.36
N THR A 132 -3.12 7.69 15.93
CA THR A 132 -4.03 8.23 16.96
C THR A 132 -3.54 8.01 18.39
N SER A 133 -2.45 7.25 18.58
CA SER A 133 -1.80 7.00 19.87
C SER A 133 -1.18 8.26 20.47
N LYS A 134 -1.17 8.36 21.81
CA LYS A 134 -0.42 9.39 22.53
C LYS A 134 1.10 9.29 22.32
N HIS A 135 1.60 8.09 22.00
CA HIS A 135 3.01 7.80 21.74
C HIS A 135 3.42 7.93 20.27
N ARG A 136 2.56 8.48 19.39
CA ARG A 136 2.78 8.52 17.92
C ARG A 136 4.16 9.04 17.49
N HIS A 137 4.67 10.09 18.13
CA HIS A 137 5.97 10.67 17.79
C HIS A 137 7.14 9.77 18.14
N GLU A 138 7.06 9.08 19.28
CA GLU A 138 8.08 8.15 19.74
C GLU A 138 8.05 6.86 18.90
N ILE A 139 6.85 6.38 18.55
CA ILE A 139 6.67 5.26 17.62
C ILE A 139 7.26 5.60 16.27
N GLN A 140 6.95 6.77 15.72
CA GLN A 140 7.48 7.23 14.44
C GLN A 140 9.01 7.30 14.48
N ALA A 141 9.60 7.89 15.52
CA ALA A 141 11.04 7.98 15.67
C ALA A 141 11.72 6.60 15.75
N ALA A 142 11.07 5.62 16.41
CA ALA A 142 11.58 4.27 16.55
C ALA A 142 11.45 3.44 15.25
N VAL A 143 10.38 3.63 14.49
CA VAL A 143 10.08 2.83 13.28
C VAL A 143 10.79 3.36 12.03
N THR A 144 10.96 4.68 11.90
CA THR A 144 11.53 5.31 10.70
C THR A 144 12.89 4.75 10.27
N PRO A 145 13.90 4.54 11.17
CA PRO A 145 15.19 3.98 10.77
C PRO A 145 15.08 2.56 10.22
N ILE A 146 14.15 1.78 10.78
CA ILE A 146 13.93 0.38 10.39
C ILE A 146 13.25 0.31 9.04
N VAL A 147 12.27 1.18 8.78
CA VAL A 147 11.63 1.30 7.46
C VAL A 147 12.66 1.62 6.39
N GLY A 148 13.58 2.55 6.64
CA GLY A 148 14.65 2.88 5.70
C GLY A 148 15.56 1.69 5.37
N LEU A 149 15.95 0.92 6.39
CA LEU A 149 16.74 -0.30 6.21
C LEU A 149 16.00 -1.35 5.39
N PHE A 150 14.78 -1.69 5.79
CA PHE A 150 13.98 -2.72 5.10
C PHE A 150 13.58 -2.31 3.69
N ALA A 151 13.28 -1.04 3.45
CA ALA A 151 13.00 -0.54 2.11
C ALA A 151 14.20 -0.74 1.18
N THR A 152 15.41 -0.40 1.64
CA THR A 152 16.64 -0.63 0.86
C THR A 152 16.85 -2.11 0.54
N VAL A 153 16.73 -2.98 1.55
CA VAL A 153 16.88 -4.44 1.39
C VAL A 153 15.83 -4.97 0.41
N PHE A 154 14.58 -4.53 0.54
CA PHE A 154 13.48 -4.92 -0.35
C PHE A 154 13.80 -4.58 -1.81
N PHE A 155 14.21 -3.35 -2.11
CA PHE A 155 14.52 -2.95 -3.49
C PHE A 155 15.72 -3.71 -4.06
N VAL A 156 16.74 -3.97 -3.24
CA VAL A 156 17.90 -4.78 -3.66
C VAL A 156 17.46 -6.22 -3.98
N LEU A 157 16.64 -6.84 -3.13
CA LEU A 157 16.16 -8.21 -3.35
C LEU A 157 15.26 -8.31 -4.58
N VAL A 158 14.35 -7.35 -4.78
CA VAL A 158 13.50 -7.30 -5.97
C VAL A 158 14.35 -7.13 -7.23
N GLY A 159 15.32 -6.22 -7.21
CA GLY A 159 16.23 -6.03 -8.34
C GLY A 159 17.11 -7.26 -8.63
N ALA A 160 17.64 -7.89 -7.58
CA ALA A 160 18.46 -9.11 -7.72
C ALA A 160 17.66 -10.34 -8.18
N GLY A 161 16.38 -10.39 -7.84
CA GLY A 161 15.45 -11.45 -8.26
C GLY A 161 14.91 -11.30 -9.68
N MET A 162 15.22 -10.19 -10.38
CA MET A 162 14.81 -10.02 -11.77
C MET A 162 15.56 -10.96 -12.70
N ASP A 163 14.80 -11.74 -13.47
CA ASP A 163 15.35 -12.54 -14.57
C ASP A 163 15.65 -11.63 -15.78
N LEU A 164 16.92 -11.32 -15.96
CA LEU A 164 17.39 -10.47 -17.06
C LEU A 164 17.28 -11.14 -18.43
N SER A 165 17.05 -12.46 -18.49
CA SER A 165 16.85 -13.18 -19.77
C SER A 165 15.59 -12.68 -20.49
N VAL A 166 14.58 -12.25 -19.76
CA VAL A 166 13.31 -11.69 -20.29
C VAL A 166 13.55 -10.37 -21.08
N ILE A 167 14.66 -9.68 -20.84
CA ILE A 167 15.01 -8.42 -21.50
C ILE A 167 15.88 -8.64 -22.75
N ASN A 168 16.30 -9.89 -23.05
CA ASN A 168 17.17 -10.18 -24.17
C ASN A 168 16.41 -10.08 -25.53
N PRO A 169 16.69 -9.08 -26.39
CA PRO A 169 15.97 -8.88 -27.63
C PRO A 169 16.24 -9.97 -28.70
N SER A 170 17.24 -10.81 -28.46
CA SER A 170 17.61 -11.90 -29.38
C SER A 170 16.71 -13.12 -29.22
N ASP A 171 15.97 -13.23 -28.13
CA ASP A 171 15.02 -14.30 -27.88
C ASP A 171 13.64 -13.95 -28.47
N PRO A 172 13.07 -14.78 -29.37
CA PRO A 172 11.76 -14.54 -29.96
C PRO A 172 10.64 -14.47 -28.91
N SER A 173 10.74 -15.22 -27.81
CA SER A 173 9.78 -15.18 -26.71
C SER A 173 9.85 -13.87 -25.92
N ALA A 174 11.04 -13.32 -25.72
CA ALA A 174 11.27 -12.05 -25.07
C ALA A 174 10.79 -10.85 -25.91
N ARG A 175 10.82 -10.94 -27.24
CA ARG A 175 10.33 -9.85 -28.10
C ARG A 175 8.87 -9.51 -27.89
N SER A 176 7.99 -10.49 -27.81
CA SER A 176 6.56 -10.25 -27.56
C SER A 176 6.33 -9.65 -26.17
N ALA A 177 7.07 -10.15 -25.17
CA ALA A 177 7.01 -9.60 -23.81
C ALA A 177 7.51 -8.13 -23.77
N LEU A 178 8.60 -7.80 -24.48
CA LEU A 178 9.13 -6.45 -24.56
C LEU A 178 8.18 -5.48 -25.28
N VAL A 179 7.50 -5.91 -26.34
CA VAL A 179 6.51 -5.10 -27.05
C VAL A 179 5.32 -4.81 -26.12
N ILE A 180 4.81 -5.83 -25.41
CA ILE A 180 3.73 -5.66 -24.44
C ILE A 180 4.17 -4.74 -23.30
N ALA A 181 5.38 -4.92 -22.76
CA ALA A 181 5.92 -4.07 -21.70
C ALA A 181 6.07 -2.61 -22.17
N GLY A 182 6.56 -2.38 -23.40
CA GLY A 182 6.67 -1.05 -23.98
C GLY A 182 5.30 -0.39 -24.17
N PHE A 183 4.32 -1.13 -24.67
CA PHE A 183 2.95 -0.65 -24.79
C PHE A 183 2.35 -0.29 -23.42
N MET A 184 2.48 -1.17 -22.44
CA MET A 184 2.02 -0.94 -21.07
C MET A 184 2.69 0.26 -20.42
N PHE A 185 3.99 0.47 -20.68
CA PHE A 185 4.73 1.62 -20.20
C PHE A 185 4.17 2.94 -20.75
N VAL A 186 3.92 2.99 -22.07
CA VAL A 186 3.32 4.17 -22.72
C VAL A 186 1.92 4.45 -22.18
N VAL A 187 1.08 3.41 -22.05
CA VAL A 187 -0.27 3.53 -21.48
C VAL A 187 -0.21 4.03 -20.02
N ALA A 188 0.74 3.54 -19.23
CA ALA A 188 0.91 3.98 -17.84
C ALA A 188 1.30 5.47 -17.75
N ILE A 189 2.18 5.95 -18.63
CA ILE A 189 2.55 7.38 -18.69
C ILE A 189 1.33 8.22 -19.09
N ILE A 190 0.61 7.83 -20.15
CA ILE A 190 -0.58 8.54 -20.60
C ILE A 190 -1.63 8.58 -19.49
N GLY A 191 -1.87 7.47 -18.81
CA GLY A 191 -2.84 7.37 -17.71
C GLY A 191 -2.46 8.30 -16.54
N LYS A 192 -1.17 8.37 -16.17
CA LYS A 192 -0.71 9.27 -15.09
C LYS A 192 -0.82 10.74 -15.47
N VAL A 193 -0.49 11.10 -16.72
CA VAL A 193 -0.68 12.47 -17.22
C VAL A 193 -2.16 12.85 -17.27
N ALA A 194 -3.00 11.96 -17.77
CA ALA A 194 -4.45 12.17 -17.83
C ALA A 194 -5.08 12.30 -16.44
N ALA A 195 -4.60 11.55 -15.45
CA ALA A 195 -5.05 11.67 -14.06
C ALA A 195 -4.78 13.07 -13.48
N GLY A 196 -3.70 13.73 -13.91
CA GLY A 196 -3.42 15.12 -13.52
C GLY A 196 -4.50 16.10 -14.02
N TRP A 197 -5.15 15.81 -15.14
CA TRP A 197 -6.25 16.63 -15.67
C TRP A 197 -7.59 16.43 -14.94
N ALA A 198 -7.75 15.31 -14.22
CA ALA A 198 -8.95 15.06 -13.43
C ALA A 198 -9.02 15.92 -12.14
N VAL A 199 -7.90 16.54 -11.73
CA VAL A 199 -7.83 17.42 -10.57
C VAL A 199 -8.17 18.86 -10.98
N PHE A 200 -9.37 19.07 -11.52
CA PHE A 200 -9.91 20.39 -11.78
C PHE A 200 -10.69 20.89 -10.56
N GLY A 201 -10.04 21.68 -9.73
CA GLY A 201 -10.69 22.49 -8.70
C GLY A 201 -10.12 23.90 -8.73
N PRO A 202 -10.90 24.95 -8.39
CA PRO A 202 -10.36 26.29 -8.30
C PRO A 202 -9.23 26.29 -7.26
N GLN A 203 -8.00 26.51 -7.72
CA GLN A 203 -6.88 26.79 -6.84
C GLN A 203 -7.23 28.08 -6.09
N LYS A 204 -7.68 27.94 -4.85
CA LYS A 204 -7.65 29.06 -3.92
C LYS A 204 -6.21 29.17 -3.43
N THR A 205 -5.47 30.05 -4.06
CA THR A 205 -4.22 30.63 -3.55
C THR A 205 -4.44 31.22 -2.17
#